data_c22fc06de15e7b3b0804c5831838766f
#
_entry.id   c22fc06de15e7b3b0804c5831838766f
#
_cell.length_a   1.000
_cell.length_b   1.000
_cell.length_c   1.000
_cell.angle_alpha   90.00
_cell.angle_beta   90.00
_cell.angle_gamma   90.00
#
_symmetry.space_group_name_H-M   'P 1'
#
loop_
_entity.id
_entity.type
_entity.pdbx_description
1 polymer ?
#
loop_
_entity_poly.entity_id
_entity_poly.type
_entity_poly.pdbx_seq_one_letter_code
_entity_poly.pdbx_strand_id
1 'polypeptide(L)'
;DRSVSRGLGDVYKRQVWNSFNESVGLTISIPIFSNRQYKTAYNKAKYAITTSQLELLNTQKQLLQTVEGIYLDATSSQTQYTSATERLSYVKESYNLIDEQFSLGMKNTLELLTEKNNYLTAQQEQLQAKYMALMSVQLLNVYQKKPVAENY
;
A
#
# COMPACT_ATOMS: atom_id res chain seq x y z
N ASP A 1 23.05 86.80 19.08
CA ASP A 1 23.44 85.60 18.36
C ASP A 1 22.31 84.61 18.16
N ARG A 2 21.24 85.05 17.47
CA ARG A 2 20.04 84.20 17.24
C ARG A 2 19.82 83.88 15.76
N SER A 3 20.75 84.11 14.90
CA SER A 3 20.56 83.95 13.41
C SER A 3 21.14 82.73 12.79
N VAL A 4 21.94 81.91 13.51
CA VAL A 4 22.64 80.75 12.92
C VAL A 4 21.84 79.46 13.03
N SER A 5 20.91 79.34 13.94
CA SER A 5 20.18 78.07 14.13
C SER A 5 18.95 77.88 13.19
N ARG A 6 18.45 78.92 12.54
CA ARG A 6 17.31 78.88 11.64
C ARG A 6 17.68 78.33 10.21
N GLY A 7 18.93 78.56 9.76
CA GLY A 7 19.37 78.17 8.44
C GLY A 7 19.64 76.71 8.30
N LEU A 8 20.10 76.00 9.33
CA LEU A 8 20.42 74.58 9.26
C LEU A 8 19.18 73.69 9.20
N GLY A 9 18.10 74.06 9.93
CA GLY A 9 16.85 73.29 9.92
C GLY A 9 16.13 73.33 8.56
N ASP A 10 16.19 74.45 7.84
CA ASP A 10 15.55 74.58 6.53
C ASP A 10 16.35 73.92 5.43
N VAL A 11 17.68 73.86 5.55
CA VAL A 11 18.55 73.14 4.61
C VAL A 11 18.32 71.64 4.71
N TYR A 12 18.18 71.05 5.90
CA TYR A 12 17.90 69.64 6.09
C TYR A 12 16.50 69.27 5.63
N LYS A 13 15.50 70.12 5.86
CA LYS A 13 14.14 69.88 5.34
C LYS A 13 14.08 69.88 3.83
N ARG A 14 14.76 70.82 3.16
CA ARG A 14 14.80 70.87 1.70
C ARG A 14 15.58 69.69 1.11
N GLN A 15 16.62 69.23 1.79
CA GLN A 15 17.45 68.12 1.33
C GLN A 15 16.69 66.79 1.44
N VAL A 16 15.88 66.59 2.51
CA VAL A 16 15.00 65.40 2.66
C VAL A 16 13.93 65.39 1.60
N TRP A 17 13.28 66.52 1.30
CA TRP A 17 12.27 66.60 0.23
C TRP A 17 12.86 66.42 -1.18
N ASN A 18 14.09 66.83 -1.43
CA ASN A 18 14.72 66.66 -2.74
C ASN A 18 15.29 65.22 -2.93
N SER A 19 15.44 64.46 -1.86
CA SER A 19 15.95 63.08 -1.90
C SER A 19 14.82 62.03 -1.92
N PHE A 20 13.58 62.43 -1.78
CA PHE A 20 12.41 61.56 -1.83
C PHE A 20 11.94 61.40 -3.27
N ASN A 21 12.58 60.42 -3.98
CA ASN A 21 12.22 60.10 -5.31
C ASN A 21 11.51 58.72 -5.30
N GLU A 22 10.25 58.71 -4.86
CA GLU A 22 9.38 57.54 -4.95
C GLU A 22 8.67 57.54 -6.31
N SER A 23 8.97 56.56 -7.14
CA SER A 23 8.24 56.32 -8.38
C SER A 23 7.37 55.09 -8.22
N VAL A 24 6.07 55.22 -8.27
CA VAL A 24 5.10 54.13 -8.34
C VAL A 24 4.77 53.92 -9.79
N GLY A 25 5.22 52.79 -10.38
CA GLY A 25 4.94 52.42 -11.74
C GLY A 25 3.98 51.23 -11.80
N LEU A 26 2.86 51.36 -12.50
CA LEU A 26 1.97 50.25 -12.86
C LEU A 26 2.30 49.80 -14.29
N THR A 27 2.87 48.62 -14.44
CA THR A 27 3.20 48.06 -15.75
C THR A 27 2.12 47.05 -16.13
N ILE A 28 1.37 47.30 -17.20
CA ILE A 28 0.42 46.38 -17.77
C ILE A 28 1.06 45.80 -19.03
N SER A 29 1.38 44.50 -19.01
CA SER A 29 1.92 43.79 -20.17
C SER A 29 0.83 42.97 -20.85
N ILE A 30 0.42 43.37 -22.04
CA ILE A 30 -0.57 42.65 -22.85
C ILE A 30 0.19 41.95 -24.00
N PRO A 31 0.34 40.62 -23.97
CA PRO A 31 1.00 39.91 -25.08
C PRO A 31 0.06 39.90 -26.31
N ILE A 32 0.39 40.67 -27.32
CA ILE A 32 -0.36 40.75 -28.58
C ILE A 32 -0.15 39.49 -29.44
N PHE A 33 0.98 38.84 -29.33
CA PHE A 33 1.32 37.62 -30.03
C PHE A 33 2.03 36.62 -29.12
N SER A 34 1.33 35.52 -28.74
CA SER A 34 1.82 34.48 -27.86
C SER A 34 2.20 33.17 -28.60
N ASN A 35 2.46 33.24 -29.90
CA ASN A 35 2.86 32.10 -30.75
C ASN A 35 2.06 30.79 -30.44
N ARG A 36 0.74 30.91 -30.32
CA ARG A 36 -0.21 29.82 -29.97
C ARG A 36 0.07 29.13 -28.60
N GLN A 37 0.85 29.72 -27.72
CA GLN A 37 1.16 29.12 -26.42
C GLN A 37 -0.11 28.80 -25.60
N TYR A 38 -1.08 29.69 -25.59
CA TYR A 38 -2.37 29.46 -24.89
C TYR A 38 -3.18 28.32 -25.52
N LYS A 39 -3.20 28.17 -26.83
CA LYS A 39 -3.87 27.04 -27.49
C LYS A 39 -3.18 25.73 -27.20
N THR A 40 -1.85 25.73 -27.18
CA THR A 40 -1.05 24.55 -26.80
C THR A 40 -1.24 24.19 -25.35
N ALA A 41 -1.25 25.15 -24.43
CA ALA A 41 -1.52 24.93 -23.01
C ALA A 41 -2.93 24.36 -22.77
N TYR A 42 -3.94 24.90 -23.45
CA TYR A 42 -5.30 24.38 -23.41
C TYR A 42 -5.39 22.93 -23.89
N ASN A 43 -4.77 22.62 -25.04
CA ASN A 43 -4.76 21.25 -25.55
C ASN A 43 -4.00 20.29 -24.63
N LYS A 44 -2.86 20.70 -24.05
CA LYS A 44 -2.15 19.93 -23.04
C LYS A 44 -3.01 19.64 -21.81
N ALA A 45 -3.73 20.64 -21.30
CA ALA A 45 -4.64 20.47 -20.18
C ALA A 45 -5.78 19.49 -20.53
N LYS A 46 -6.34 19.58 -21.73
CA LYS A 46 -7.37 18.65 -22.21
C LYS A 46 -6.85 17.21 -22.28
N TYR A 47 -5.65 17.00 -22.84
CA TYR A 47 -5.03 15.68 -22.85
C TYR A 47 -4.70 15.17 -21.44
N ALA A 48 -4.24 16.04 -20.54
CA ALA A 48 -4.01 15.67 -19.14
C ALA A 48 -5.28 15.14 -18.44
N ILE A 49 -6.43 15.77 -18.68
CA ILE A 49 -7.73 15.30 -18.19
C ILE A 49 -8.04 13.90 -18.72
N THR A 50 -7.89 13.69 -20.03
CA THR A 50 -8.13 12.37 -20.64
C THR A 50 -7.17 11.30 -20.08
N THR A 51 -5.90 11.64 -19.93
CA THR A 51 -4.90 10.75 -19.31
C THR A 51 -5.30 10.37 -17.89
N SER A 52 -5.69 11.34 -17.06
CA SER A 52 -6.14 11.08 -15.68
C SER A 52 -7.41 10.20 -15.63
N GLN A 53 -8.32 10.35 -16.58
CA GLN A 53 -9.50 9.48 -16.68
C GLN A 53 -9.11 8.03 -17.05
N LEU A 54 -8.15 7.85 -17.94
CA LEU A 54 -7.64 6.52 -18.31
C LEU A 54 -6.85 5.89 -17.16
N GLU A 55 -6.07 6.68 -16.42
CA GLU A 55 -5.37 6.23 -15.21
C GLU A 55 -6.34 5.79 -14.13
N LEU A 56 -7.44 6.52 -13.92
CA LEU A 56 -8.49 6.13 -12.99
C LEU A 56 -9.10 4.78 -13.40
N LEU A 57 -9.47 4.62 -14.67
CA LEU A 57 -10.01 3.36 -15.18
C LEU A 57 -9.03 2.20 -15.03
N ASN A 58 -7.74 2.44 -15.30
CA ASN A 58 -6.69 1.45 -15.13
C ASN A 58 -6.53 1.04 -13.66
N THR A 59 -6.54 2.01 -12.75
CA THR A 59 -6.47 1.77 -11.30
C THR A 59 -7.67 0.96 -10.81
N GLN A 60 -8.87 1.25 -11.30
CA GLN A 60 -10.07 0.47 -11.00
C GLN A 60 -9.95 -0.99 -11.45
N LYS A 61 -9.42 -1.21 -12.67
CA LYS A 61 -9.19 -2.58 -13.18
C LYS A 61 -8.13 -3.32 -12.38
N GLN A 62 -7.03 -2.65 -12.00
CA GLN A 62 -6.00 -3.24 -11.15
C GLN A 62 -6.54 -3.61 -9.77
N LEU A 63 -7.38 -2.75 -9.18
CA LEU A 63 -8.03 -3.05 -7.90
C LEU A 63 -8.93 -4.29 -8.02
N LEU A 64 -9.74 -4.38 -9.08
CA LEU A 64 -10.59 -5.53 -9.33
C LEU A 64 -9.75 -6.82 -9.43
N GLN A 65 -8.68 -6.82 -10.24
CA GLN A 65 -7.78 -7.96 -10.36
C GLN A 65 -7.15 -8.36 -9.01
N THR A 66 -6.77 -7.37 -8.20
CA THR A 66 -6.21 -7.62 -6.87
C THR A 66 -7.23 -8.31 -5.96
N VAL A 67 -8.47 -7.82 -5.95
CA VAL A 67 -9.55 -8.41 -5.12
C VAL A 67 -9.90 -9.82 -5.60
N GLU A 68 -9.98 -10.04 -6.91
CA GLU A 68 -10.18 -11.38 -7.50
C GLU A 68 -9.05 -12.34 -7.12
N GLY A 69 -7.79 -11.89 -7.19
CA GLY A 69 -6.63 -12.66 -6.75
C GLY A 69 -6.73 -13.07 -5.28
N ILE A 70 -7.01 -12.12 -4.39
CA ILE A 70 -7.17 -12.38 -2.96
C ILE A 70 -8.32 -13.36 -2.69
N TYR A 71 -9.42 -13.26 -3.44
CA TYR A 71 -10.53 -14.20 -3.30
C TYR A 71 -10.14 -15.62 -3.71
N LEU A 72 -9.41 -15.77 -4.82
CA LEU A 72 -8.89 -17.06 -5.27
C LEU A 72 -7.88 -17.64 -4.29
N ASP A 73 -6.99 -16.81 -3.73
CA ASP A 73 -6.04 -17.22 -2.71
C ASP A 73 -6.75 -17.69 -1.43
N ALA A 74 -7.79 -16.99 -0.99
CA ALA A 74 -8.58 -17.40 0.16
C ALA A 74 -9.27 -18.75 -0.07
N THR A 75 -9.87 -18.96 -1.24
CA THR A 75 -10.51 -20.23 -1.60
C THR A 75 -9.51 -21.37 -1.71
N SER A 76 -8.37 -21.12 -2.35
CA SER A 76 -7.29 -22.10 -2.50
C SER A 76 -6.69 -22.50 -1.15
N SER A 77 -6.41 -21.51 -0.30
CA SER A 77 -5.88 -21.75 1.06
C SER A 77 -6.84 -22.53 1.94
N GLN A 78 -8.16 -22.29 1.81
CA GLN A 78 -9.19 -23.07 2.50
C GLN A 78 -9.18 -24.53 2.04
N THR A 79 -9.07 -24.77 0.73
CA THR A 79 -8.97 -26.13 0.17
C THR A 79 -7.70 -26.83 0.64
N GLN A 80 -6.56 -26.12 0.64
CA GLN A 80 -5.30 -26.65 1.16
C GLN A 80 -5.40 -27.04 2.64
N TYR A 81 -6.05 -26.21 3.47
CA TYR A 81 -6.26 -26.52 4.88
C TYR A 81 -7.11 -27.78 5.06
N THR A 82 -8.19 -27.93 4.29
CA THR A 82 -9.04 -29.14 4.33
C THR A 82 -8.22 -30.38 3.95
N SER A 83 -7.49 -30.34 2.84
CA SER A 83 -6.65 -31.46 2.38
C SER A 83 -5.52 -31.80 3.37
N ALA A 84 -4.88 -30.78 3.97
CA ALA A 84 -3.85 -31.01 4.98
C ALA A 84 -4.42 -31.62 6.27
N THR A 85 -5.67 -31.27 6.63
CA THR A 85 -6.36 -31.86 7.79
C THR A 85 -6.71 -33.32 7.54
N GLU A 86 -7.20 -33.65 6.35
CA GLU A 86 -7.48 -35.04 5.94
C GLU A 86 -6.19 -35.86 5.93
N ARG A 87 -5.13 -35.33 5.30
CA ARG A 87 -3.81 -35.99 5.28
C ARG A 87 -3.29 -36.26 6.69
N LEU A 88 -3.40 -35.28 7.61
CA LEU A 88 -2.99 -35.47 8.99
C LEU A 88 -3.77 -36.60 9.67
N SER A 89 -5.08 -36.74 9.40
CA SER A 89 -5.87 -37.84 9.97
C SER A 89 -5.40 -39.21 9.50
N TYR A 90 -5.11 -39.39 8.21
CA TYR A 90 -4.61 -40.65 7.65
C TYR A 90 -3.20 -40.99 8.13
N VAL A 91 -2.31 -40.00 8.16
CA VAL A 91 -0.92 -40.21 8.65
C VAL A 91 -0.91 -40.53 10.14
N LYS A 92 -1.80 -39.91 10.93
CA LYS A 92 -1.96 -40.22 12.36
C LYS A 92 -2.42 -41.67 12.56
N GLU A 93 -3.37 -42.14 11.77
CA GLU A 93 -3.87 -43.50 11.82
C GLU A 93 -2.77 -44.50 11.43
N SER A 94 -2.01 -44.21 10.36
CA SER A 94 -0.85 -45.00 9.95
C SER A 94 0.21 -45.07 11.07
N TYR A 95 0.54 -43.95 11.68
CA TYR A 95 1.47 -43.91 12.80
C TYR A 95 1.00 -44.77 13.97
N ASN A 96 -0.27 -44.67 14.37
CA ASN A 96 -0.84 -45.47 15.45
C ASN A 96 -0.76 -46.98 15.16
N LEU A 97 -1.04 -47.38 13.92
CA LEU A 97 -0.96 -48.78 13.49
C LEU A 97 0.50 -49.30 13.54
N ILE A 98 1.47 -48.53 13.10
CA ILE A 98 2.90 -48.88 13.15
C ILE A 98 3.41 -48.95 14.59
N ASP A 99 2.95 -48.04 15.47
CA ASP A 99 3.29 -48.02 16.90
C ASP A 99 2.75 -49.27 17.61
N GLU A 100 1.51 -49.69 17.29
CA GLU A 100 0.93 -50.94 17.80
C GLU A 100 1.73 -52.18 17.31
N GLN A 101 2.01 -52.22 16.00
CA GLN A 101 2.81 -53.31 15.40
C GLN A 101 4.24 -53.37 15.98
N PHE A 102 4.85 -52.21 16.25
CA PHE A 102 6.14 -52.12 16.92
C PHE A 102 6.10 -52.69 18.34
N SER A 103 5.06 -52.38 19.10
CA SER A 103 4.86 -52.89 20.46
C SER A 103 4.70 -54.42 20.49
N LEU A 104 4.17 -55.01 19.44
CA LEU A 104 4.03 -56.44 19.24
C LEU A 104 5.31 -57.10 18.66
N GLY A 105 6.38 -56.36 18.43
CA GLY A 105 7.63 -56.81 17.87
C GLY A 105 7.58 -57.12 16.35
N MET A 106 6.52 -56.68 15.66
CA MET A 106 6.32 -56.95 14.22
C MET A 106 7.00 -55.92 13.31
N LYS A 107 7.39 -54.77 13.87
CA LYS A 107 8.03 -53.66 13.15
C LYS A 107 9.35 -53.26 13.82
N ASN A 108 10.25 -52.66 13.04
CA ASN A 108 11.54 -52.21 13.56
C ASN A 108 11.51 -50.72 13.94
N THR A 109 12.49 -50.25 14.71
CA THR A 109 12.62 -48.87 15.18
C THR A 109 12.71 -47.87 14.03
N LEU A 110 13.31 -48.22 12.89
CA LEU A 110 13.47 -47.36 11.74
C LEU A 110 12.10 -47.03 11.13
N GLU A 111 11.25 -48.06 10.98
CA GLU A 111 9.89 -47.92 10.42
C GLU A 111 9.03 -47.00 11.34
N LEU A 112 9.09 -47.22 12.67
CA LEU A 112 8.40 -46.39 13.66
C LEU A 112 8.88 -44.95 13.60
N LEU A 113 10.20 -44.73 13.53
CA LEU A 113 10.77 -43.37 13.49
C LEU A 113 10.39 -42.65 12.16
N THR A 114 10.34 -43.38 11.07
CA THR A 114 9.93 -42.82 9.74
C THR A 114 8.48 -42.35 9.81
N GLU A 115 7.56 -43.18 10.32
CA GLU A 115 6.14 -42.82 10.43
C GLU A 115 5.93 -41.68 11.46
N LYS A 116 6.68 -41.66 12.54
CA LYS A 116 6.65 -40.52 13.47
C LYS A 116 7.08 -39.22 12.79
N ASN A 117 8.13 -39.24 11.96
CA ASN A 117 8.56 -38.07 11.23
C ASN A 117 7.50 -37.64 10.18
N ASN A 118 6.87 -38.59 9.49
CA ASN A 118 5.76 -38.32 8.59
C ASN A 118 4.58 -37.63 9.32
N TYR A 119 4.24 -38.13 10.50
CA TYR A 119 3.18 -37.54 11.34
C TYR A 119 3.52 -36.12 11.79
N LEU A 120 4.74 -35.87 12.27
CA LEU A 120 5.18 -34.54 12.67
C LEU A 120 5.18 -33.55 11.49
N THR A 121 5.61 -34.01 10.32
CA THR A 121 5.59 -33.22 9.09
C THR A 121 4.15 -32.87 8.70
N ALA A 122 3.23 -33.84 8.73
CA ALA A 122 1.82 -33.60 8.43
C ALA A 122 1.16 -32.63 9.42
N GLN A 123 1.53 -32.68 10.72
CA GLN A 123 1.10 -31.69 11.72
C GLN A 123 1.58 -30.27 11.39
N GLN A 124 2.84 -30.15 11.02
CA GLN A 124 3.42 -28.85 10.64
C GLN A 124 2.73 -28.29 9.39
N GLU A 125 2.53 -29.11 8.36
CA GLU A 125 1.84 -28.72 7.13
C GLU A 125 0.39 -28.27 7.40
N GLN A 126 -0.35 -29.01 8.24
CA GLN A 126 -1.71 -28.63 8.63
C GLN A 126 -1.75 -27.32 9.39
N LEU A 127 -0.83 -27.11 10.33
CA LEU A 127 -0.74 -25.88 11.11
C LEU A 127 -0.42 -24.69 10.18
N GLN A 128 0.53 -24.85 9.28
CA GLN A 128 0.89 -23.83 8.29
C GLN A 128 -0.30 -23.49 7.39
N ALA A 129 -0.98 -24.50 6.85
CA ALA A 129 -2.15 -24.31 6.00
C ALA A 129 -3.29 -23.58 6.75
N LYS A 130 -3.49 -23.90 8.05
CA LYS A 130 -4.46 -23.21 8.90
C LYS A 130 -4.19 -21.72 8.99
N TYR A 131 -2.94 -21.33 9.30
CA TYR A 131 -2.60 -19.92 9.41
C TYR A 131 -2.63 -19.18 8.08
N MET A 132 -2.24 -19.85 6.98
CA MET A 132 -2.37 -19.27 5.64
C MET A 132 -3.84 -19.03 5.28
N ALA A 133 -4.73 -19.98 5.55
CA ALA A 133 -6.18 -19.81 5.31
C ALA A 133 -6.75 -18.66 6.14
N LEU A 134 -6.41 -18.58 7.43
CA LEU A 134 -6.84 -17.48 8.30
C LEU A 134 -6.36 -16.13 7.77
N MET A 135 -5.08 -16.03 7.39
CA MET A 135 -4.49 -14.79 6.89
C MET A 135 -5.15 -14.34 5.58
N SER A 136 -5.38 -15.27 4.65
CA SER A 136 -6.03 -14.97 3.37
C SER A 136 -7.48 -14.49 3.55
N VAL A 137 -8.23 -15.10 4.48
CA VAL A 137 -9.61 -14.67 4.81
C VAL A 137 -9.61 -13.30 5.48
N GLN A 138 -8.67 -13.03 6.39
CA GLN A 138 -8.56 -11.72 7.04
C GLN A 138 -8.19 -10.63 6.04
N LEU A 139 -7.29 -10.92 5.11
CA LEU A 139 -6.93 -10.00 4.03
C LEU A 139 -8.16 -9.66 3.17
N LEU A 140 -8.98 -10.66 2.82
CA LEU A 140 -10.22 -10.46 2.09
C LEU A 140 -11.21 -9.58 2.87
N ASN A 141 -11.34 -9.78 4.19
CA ASN A 141 -12.18 -8.96 5.06
C ASN A 141 -11.74 -7.50 5.08
N VAL A 142 -10.43 -7.22 5.11
CA VAL A 142 -9.89 -5.85 5.04
C VAL A 142 -10.32 -5.16 3.74
N TYR A 143 -10.20 -5.83 2.60
CA TYR A 143 -10.64 -5.26 1.31
C TYR A 143 -12.17 -5.08 1.24
N GLN A 144 -12.94 -5.89 1.96
CA GLN A 144 -14.40 -5.73 2.10
C GLN A 144 -14.80 -4.70 3.16
N LYS A 145 -13.84 -4.04 3.83
CA LYS A 145 -14.07 -3.11 4.95
C LYS A 145 -14.85 -3.75 6.11
N LYS A 146 -14.75 -5.05 6.28
CA LYS A 146 -15.30 -5.74 7.45
C LYS A 146 -14.32 -5.65 8.62
N PRO A 147 -14.80 -5.60 9.86
CA PRO A 147 -13.91 -5.65 11.03
C PRO A 147 -13.13 -6.96 11.00
N VAL A 148 -11.83 -6.86 11.30
CA VAL A 148 -10.98 -8.03 11.49
C VAL A 148 -11.52 -8.74 12.74
N ALA A 149 -12.01 -9.98 12.58
CA ALA A 149 -12.54 -10.74 13.71
C ALA A 149 -11.38 -11.09 14.66
N GLU A 150 -11.41 -10.55 15.87
CA GLU A 150 -10.48 -10.89 16.97
C GLU A 150 -10.81 -12.24 17.61
N ASN A 151 -11.23 -13.22 16.85
CA ASN A 151 -11.51 -14.56 17.38
C ASN A 151 -10.25 -15.43 17.21
N TYR A 152 -9.39 -15.40 18.23
CA TYR A 152 -8.34 -16.39 18.46
C TYR A 152 -8.86 -17.59 19.28
#